data_7327111e391fd150aee745b7e0eb4f3f
#
_entry.id   7327111e391fd150aee745b7e0eb4f3f
#
_cell.length_a   1.000
_cell.length_b   1.000
_cell.length_c   1.000
_cell.angle_alpha   90.00
_cell.angle_beta   90.00
_cell.angle_gamma   90.00
#
_symmetry.space_group_name_H-M   'P 1'
#
loop_
_entity.id
_entity.type
_entity.pdbx_description
1 polymer ?
#
loop_
_entity_poly.entity_id
_entity_poly.type
_entity_poly.pdbx_seq_one_letter_code
_entity_poly.pdbx_strand_id
1 'polypeptide(L)'
;MLLKRLLFLILMLSTSLILAQEVNSEKPKTNIADALKYERNENSMPGKYPGKVVRINHENSIAENKIIYDAAYSMIEKGMLELTGASSLRDAWLQFVNVNDKIGLKVNPVAGPTLSTSVEVTQAIVKQLEEAGVPKTNLIIWDRREEQLAEAGFTAEAFPGIKIIGTERLGDNGTMYDENGVLYSKRMIDTTWYYWADCEDEYDAETMPYMVNSGKYSYYSKIVTEMCDKIINVPILKNAGSSITLCLKNLAYGAITNTGRLHKNLWGETCAEACAFPPLRDKVVLNIVDGIKGCFNGGPGANPQFFAEFKTVLIGTDPVAVDRIGFEIITKKRIDEGLQKEAAEKGKAFLFMAQDLKLGVADLDKIKISEISVK
;
A
#
# COMPACT_ATOMS: atom_id res chain seq x y z
N MET A 1 0.45 54.29 -37.01
CA MET A 1 0.96 52.89 -37.08
C MET A 1 1.84 52.49 -35.90
N LEU A 2 2.67 53.38 -35.40
CA LEU A 2 3.58 53.13 -34.25
C LEU A 2 2.82 52.84 -32.93
N LEU A 3 1.76 53.58 -32.64
CA LEU A 3 0.98 53.45 -31.39
C LEU A 3 0.26 52.08 -31.26
N LYS A 4 -0.20 51.51 -32.35
CA LYS A 4 -0.84 50.15 -32.34
C LYS A 4 0.19 49.04 -32.16
N ARG A 5 1.43 49.22 -32.58
CA ARG A 5 2.51 48.24 -32.36
C ARG A 5 3.01 48.28 -30.93
N LEU A 6 2.99 49.44 -30.28
CA LEU A 6 3.40 49.59 -28.89
C LEU A 6 2.37 48.95 -27.93
N LEU A 7 1.08 49.13 -28.22
CA LEU A 7 0.00 48.47 -27.42
C LEU A 7 0.04 46.94 -27.57
N PHE A 8 0.37 46.41 -28.76
CA PHE A 8 0.45 44.95 -28.98
C PHE A 8 1.67 44.34 -28.28
N LEU A 9 2.81 45.10 -28.20
CA LEU A 9 4.00 44.64 -27.46
C LEU A 9 3.78 44.64 -25.93
N ILE A 10 3.05 45.64 -25.40
CA ILE A 10 2.72 45.70 -23.97
C ILE A 10 1.73 44.59 -23.60
N LEU A 11 0.79 44.26 -24.48
CA LEU A 11 -0.16 43.15 -24.24
C LEU A 11 0.54 41.78 -24.29
N MET A 12 1.52 41.60 -25.18
CA MET A 12 2.34 40.38 -25.25
C MET A 12 3.29 40.23 -24.06
N LEU A 13 3.84 41.31 -23.53
CA LEU A 13 4.68 41.28 -22.34
C LEU A 13 3.88 41.06 -21.05
N SER A 14 2.63 41.56 -20.98
CA SER A 14 1.76 41.30 -19.83
C SER A 14 1.21 39.84 -19.80
N THR A 15 0.96 39.24 -20.96
CA THR A 15 0.59 37.81 -21.04
C THR A 15 1.77 36.89 -20.77
N SER A 16 3.00 37.27 -21.10
CA SER A 16 4.22 36.50 -20.77
C SER A 16 4.57 36.55 -19.27
N LEU A 17 4.24 37.66 -18.58
CA LEU A 17 4.43 37.75 -17.13
C LEU A 17 3.35 36.99 -16.32
N ILE A 18 2.16 36.79 -16.87
CA ILE A 18 1.09 36.04 -16.21
C ILE A 18 1.32 34.52 -16.36
N LEU A 19 2.06 34.06 -17.35
CA LEU A 19 2.42 32.64 -17.55
C LEU A 19 3.68 32.21 -16.78
N ALA A 20 4.37 33.13 -16.10
CA ALA A 20 5.59 32.84 -15.34
C ALA A 20 5.45 32.92 -13.83
N GLN A 21 4.24 33.08 -13.31
CA GLN A 21 3.95 32.71 -11.92
C GLN A 21 3.56 31.22 -11.87
N GLU A 22 4.52 30.31 -12.04
CA GLU A 22 4.54 29.10 -11.24
C GLU A 22 4.51 29.58 -9.79
N VAL A 23 3.33 29.55 -9.20
CA VAL A 23 3.18 29.68 -7.76
C VAL A 23 4.01 28.55 -7.19
N ASN A 24 5.21 28.89 -6.75
CA ASN A 24 6.04 28.03 -5.94
C ASN A 24 5.33 27.93 -4.58
N SER A 25 4.16 27.30 -4.57
CA SER A 25 3.43 27.06 -3.34
C SER A 25 4.30 26.10 -2.53
N GLU A 26 4.89 26.64 -1.47
CA GLU A 26 5.62 25.84 -0.49
C GLU A 26 4.75 24.63 -0.13
N LYS A 27 5.33 23.43 -0.19
CA LYS A 27 4.57 22.19 0.13
C LYS A 27 3.97 22.31 1.52
N PRO A 28 2.74 21.80 1.74
CA PRO A 28 2.13 21.82 3.06
C PRO A 28 3.04 21.17 4.10
N LYS A 29 3.15 21.79 5.28
CA LYS A 29 3.92 21.25 6.41
C LYS A 29 3.23 20.01 6.96
N THR A 30 4.03 19.10 7.50
CA THR A 30 3.54 17.86 8.14
C THR A 30 4.12 17.71 9.56
N ASN A 31 3.60 16.77 10.31
CA ASN A 31 4.14 16.44 11.64
C ASN A 31 5.15 15.29 11.62
N ILE A 32 5.86 15.06 10.51
CA ILE A 32 6.86 13.98 10.42
C ILE A 32 7.92 14.05 11.52
N ALA A 33 8.28 15.25 11.97
CA ALA A 33 9.20 15.43 13.09
C ALA A 33 8.74 14.73 14.40
N ASP A 34 7.44 14.51 14.56
CA ASP A 34 6.93 13.77 15.71
C ASP A 34 7.26 12.29 15.61
N ALA A 35 7.14 11.68 14.42
CA ALA A 35 7.50 10.28 14.21
C ALA A 35 8.97 9.99 14.55
N LEU A 36 9.85 10.95 14.28
CA LEU A 36 11.30 10.81 14.52
C LEU A 36 11.70 10.86 15.98
N LYS A 37 10.81 11.29 16.88
CA LYS A 37 11.06 11.31 18.35
C LYS A 37 10.92 9.92 18.99
N TYR A 38 10.21 9.00 18.32
CA TYR A 38 9.97 7.66 18.86
C TYR A 38 11.15 6.75 18.57
N GLU A 39 11.67 6.09 19.59
CA GLU A 39 12.71 5.08 19.45
C GLU A 39 12.25 3.93 18.54
N ARG A 40 13.21 3.32 17.87
CA ARG A 40 12.98 2.15 17.01
C ARG A 40 13.18 0.89 17.83
N ASN A 41 12.44 -0.17 17.50
CA ASN A 41 12.62 -1.49 18.08
C ASN A 41 13.13 -2.49 17.02
N GLU A 42 13.31 -3.74 17.40
CA GLU A 42 13.84 -4.81 16.55
C GLU A 42 12.97 -5.13 15.32
N ASN A 43 11.68 -4.82 15.39
CA ASN A 43 10.72 -5.04 14.29
C ASN A 43 10.56 -3.81 13.38
N SER A 44 11.18 -2.67 13.75
CA SER A 44 11.04 -1.45 12.96
C SER A 44 11.51 -1.65 11.52
N MET A 45 10.74 -1.14 10.55
CA MET A 45 11.20 -1.09 9.15
C MET A 45 12.64 -0.58 9.07
N PRO A 46 13.49 -1.13 8.22
CA PRO A 46 13.21 -2.07 7.13
C PRO A 46 13.08 -3.55 7.54
N GLY A 47 13.06 -3.86 8.83
CA GLY A 47 12.90 -5.21 9.34
C GLY A 47 14.19 -6.04 9.28
N LYS A 48 14.04 -7.35 9.37
CA LYS A 48 15.13 -8.31 9.58
C LYS A 48 16.12 -8.44 8.41
N TYR A 49 15.66 -8.20 7.18
CA TYR A 49 16.43 -8.40 5.95
C TYR A 49 16.44 -7.13 5.08
N PRO A 50 17.12 -6.04 5.49
CA PRO A 50 17.17 -4.80 4.74
C PRO A 50 17.73 -5.00 3.33
N GLY A 51 17.05 -4.44 2.33
CA GLY A 51 17.48 -4.48 0.94
C GLY A 51 17.44 -5.87 0.30
N LYS A 52 16.92 -6.93 0.96
CA LYS A 52 16.75 -8.25 0.35
C LYS A 52 15.33 -8.40 -0.18
N VAL A 53 15.20 -8.75 -1.47
CA VAL A 53 13.93 -9.04 -2.13
C VAL A 53 14.03 -10.38 -2.81
N VAL A 54 13.04 -11.25 -2.60
CA VAL A 54 12.89 -12.50 -3.36
C VAL A 54 11.79 -12.30 -4.38
N ARG A 55 12.10 -12.57 -5.64
CA ARG A 55 11.15 -12.59 -6.75
C ARG A 55 10.91 -14.03 -7.17
N ILE A 56 9.66 -14.47 -7.12
CA ILE A 56 9.26 -15.83 -7.44
C ILE A 56 8.36 -15.79 -8.69
N ASN A 57 8.73 -16.53 -9.71
CA ASN A 57 7.98 -16.65 -10.96
C ASN A 57 7.39 -18.06 -11.09
N HIS A 58 6.16 -18.17 -11.60
CA HIS A 58 5.49 -19.44 -11.85
C HIS A 58 4.59 -19.33 -13.08
N GLU A 59 4.98 -19.97 -14.19
CA GLU A 59 4.28 -19.84 -15.48
C GLU A 59 2.81 -20.24 -15.42
N ASN A 60 2.44 -21.22 -14.61
CA ASN A 60 1.10 -21.73 -14.45
C ASN A 60 0.35 -21.12 -13.25
N SER A 61 0.78 -19.96 -12.74
CA SER A 61 0.14 -19.32 -11.58
C SER A 61 -1.22 -18.70 -11.89
N ILE A 62 -1.57 -18.56 -13.17
CA ILE A 62 -2.85 -18.06 -13.64
C ILE A 62 -3.26 -18.83 -14.89
N ALA A 63 -4.55 -19.23 -14.97
CA ALA A 63 -5.16 -19.87 -16.13
C ALA A 63 -6.59 -19.33 -16.29
N GLU A 64 -7.01 -19.03 -17.50
CA GLU A 64 -8.34 -18.50 -17.81
C GLU A 64 -8.74 -17.28 -16.93
N ASN A 65 -7.79 -16.38 -16.70
CA ASN A 65 -7.93 -15.22 -15.79
C ASN A 65 -8.15 -15.57 -14.30
N LYS A 66 -8.01 -16.82 -13.89
CA LYS A 66 -8.13 -17.26 -12.50
C LYS A 66 -6.76 -17.60 -11.94
N ILE A 67 -6.45 -17.08 -10.76
CA ILE A 67 -5.23 -17.42 -10.04
C ILE A 67 -5.33 -18.85 -9.52
N ILE A 68 -4.26 -19.60 -9.68
CA ILE A 68 -4.18 -21.00 -9.26
C ILE A 68 -3.63 -21.04 -7.82
N TYR A 69 -4.47 -21.47 -6.90
CA TYR A 69 -4.16 -21.52 -5.47
C TYR A 69 -2.86 -22.30 -5.17
N ASP A 70 -2.70 -23.51 -5.73
CA ASP A 70 -1.52 -24.36 -5.47
C ASP A 70 -0.22 -23.70 -5.96
N ALA A 71 -0.31 -22.97 -7.08
CA ALA A 71 0.82 -22.20 -7.57
C ALA A 71 1.15 -21.02 -6.64
N ALA A 72 0.14 -20.27 -6.19
CA ALA A 72 0.32 -19.17 -5.24
C ALA A 72 0.91 -19.68 -3.91
N TYR A 73 0.40 -20.80 -3.40
CA TYR A 73 0.95 -21.44 -2.20
C TYR A 73 2.44 -21.82 -2.38
N SER A 74 2.78 -22.49 -3.48
CA SER A 74 4.15 -22.89 -3.76
C SER A 74 5.11 -21.71 -3.95
N MET A 75 4.63 -20.63 -4.61
CA MET A 75 5.43 -19.41 -4.77
C MET A 75 5.77 -18.78 -3.41
N ILE A 76 4.77 -18.65 -2.51
CA ILE A 76 4.95 -18.07 -1.18
C ILE A 76 5.87 -18.96 -0.34
N GLU A 77 5.64 -20.29 -0.32
CA GLU A 77 6.50 -21.24 0.38
C GLU A 77 7.97 -21.11 -0.04
N LYS A 78 8.25 -21.22 -1.35
CA LYS A 78 9.63 -21.12 -1.87
C LYS A 78 10.25 -19.75 -1.57
N GLY A 79 9.46 -18.68 -1.71
CA GLY A 79 9.93 -17.33 -1.41
C GLY A 79 10.25 -17.12 0.07
N MET A 80 9.45 -17.65 0.98
CA MET A 80 9.70 -17.59 2.42
C MET A 80 10.96 -18.37 2.81
N LEU A 81 11.16 -19.57 2.27
CA LEU A 81 12.36 -20.37 2.50
C LEU A 81 13.60 -19.65 2.00
N GLU A 82 13.57 -19.08 0.78
CA GLU A 82 14.69 -18.34 0.19
C GLU A 82 15.00 -17.05 0.94
N LEU A 83 13.95 -16.31 1.37
CA LEU A 83 14.15 -15.08 2.13
C LEU A 83 14.88 -15.34 3.45
N THR A 84 14.46 -16.40 4.15
CA THR A 84 14.88 -16.69 5.52
C THR A 84 16.06 -17.63 5.64
N GLY A 85 16.28 -18.49 4.63
CA GLY A 85 17.23 -19.61 4.70
C GLY A 85 16.80 -20.70 5.69
N ALA A 86 15.55 -20.71 6.14
CA ALA A 86 15.05 -21.71 7.08
C ALA A 86 14.90 -23.09 6.44
N SER A 87 15.05 -24.14 7.24
CA SER A 87 14.93 -25.54 6.80
C SER A 87 13.48 -26.02 6.66
N SER A 88 12.54 -25.30 7.29
CA SER A 88 11.11 -25.61 7.21
C SER A 88 10.29 -24.33 7.01
N LEU A 89 9.11 -24.49 6.38
CA LEU A 89 8.18 -23.38 6.19
C LEU A 89 7.71 -22.79 7.52
N ARG A 90 7.46 -23.65 8.52
CA ARG A 90 7.12 -23.24 9.87
C ARG A 90 8.18 -22.33 10.47
N ASP A 91 9.46 -22.73 10.40
CA ASP A 91 10.56 -21.94 10.95
C ASP A 91 10.78 -20.64 10.17
N ALA A 92 10.47 -20.63 8.87
CA ALA A 92 10.50 -19.42 8.06
C ALA A 92 9.47 -18.38 8.56
N TRP A 93 8.22 -18.78 8.77
CA TRP A 93 7.17 -17.90 9.30
C TRP A 93 7.46 -17.43 10.72
N LEU A 94 7.92 -18.31 11.60
CA LEU A 94 8.22 -17.98 13.00
C LEU A 94 9.43 -17.06 13.18
N GLN A 95 10.14 -16.70 12.12
CA GLN A 95 11.10 -15.60 12.17
C GLN A 95 10.45 -14.23 12.27
N PHE A 96 9.19 -14.10 11.88
CA PHE A 96 8.47 -12.82 11.78
C PHE A 96 7.32 -12.70 12.76
N VAL A 97 6.71 -13.81 13.14
CA VAL A 97 5.52 -13.85 13.99
C VAL A 97 5.65 -14.92 15.08
N ASN A 98 4.94 -14.72 16.20
CA ASN A 98 4.72 -15.74 17.20
C ASN A 98 3.32 -16.32 17.06
N VAL A 99 3.10 -17.56 17.48
CA VAL A 99 1.81 -18.24 17.37
C VAL A 99 0.67 -17.53 18.13
N ASN A 100 1.02 -16.73 19.15
CA ASN A 100 0.06 -15.97 19.95
C ASN A 100 -0.18 -14.53 19.44
N ASP A 101 0.60 -14.06 18.47
CA ASP A 101 0.45 -12.71 17.93
C ASP A 101 -0.90 -12.56 17.21
N LYS A 102 -1.52 -11.40 17.36
CA LYS A 102 -2.62 -10.95 16.51
C LYS A 102 -2.03 -10.39 15.22
N ILE A 103 -2.24 -11.08 14.12
CA ILE A 103 -1.61 -10.77 12.83
C ILE A 103 -2.62 -10.14 11.89
N GLY A 104 -2.34 -8.90 11.48
CA GLY A 104 -3.12 -8.19 10.48
C GLY A 104 -2.60 -8.46 9.07
N LEU A 105 -3.42 -9.04 8.22
CA LEU A 105 -3.17 -9.15 6.78
C LEU A 105 -3.73 -7.91 6.09
N LYS A 106 -2.85 -6.96 5.72
CA LYS A 106 -3.24 -5.74 5.02
C LYS A 106 -3.32 -6.02 3.51
N VAL A 107 -4.51 -6.23 3.01
CA VAL A 107 -4.77 -6.44 1.58
C VAL A 107 -5.00 -5.12 0.83
N ASN A 108 -5.14 -5.16 -0.48
CA ASN A 108 -5.52 -4.01 -1.31
C ASN A 108 -6.78 -4.34 -2.11
N PRO A 109 -7.98 -4.02 -1.61
CA PRO A 109 -9.24 -4.27 -2.29
C PRO A 109 -9.63 -3.16 -3.28
N VAL A 110 -8.86 -2.08 -3.35
CA VAL A 110 -9.16 -0.91 -4.21
C VAL A 110 -9.14 -1.29 -5.68
N ALA A 111 -10.21 -0.98 -6.38
CA ALA A 111 -10.58 -1.33 -7.75
C ALA A 111 -11.40 -2.63 -7.86
N GLY A 112 -11.96 -3.12 -6.74
CA GLY A 112 -12.95 -4.20 -6.71
C GLY A 112 -12.42 -5.55 -7.20
N PRO A 113 -13.29 -6.47 -7.60
CA PRO A 113 -12.92 -7.87 -7.85
C PRO A 113 -11.98 -8.08 -9.05
N THR A 114 -11.80 -7.07 -9.90
CA THR A 114 -11.00 -7.21 -11.12
C THR A 114 -9.53 -6.91 -10.93
N LEU A 115 -9.17 -6.10 -9.91
CA LEU A 115 -7.79 -5.67 -9.67
C LEU A 115 -7.53 -5.41 -8.17
N SER A 116 -7.71 -6.42 -7.37
CA SER A 116 -7.41 -6.42 -5.92
C SER A 116 -6.33 -7.44 -5.61
N THR A 117 -5.76 -7.40 -4.40
CA THR A 117 -5.07 -8.57 -3.86
C THR A 117 -5.98 -9.78 -4.02
N SER A 118 -5.49 -10.87 -4.57
CA SER A 118 -6.30 -12.05 -4.84
C SER A 118 -6.65 -12.81 -3.56
N VAL A 119 -7.84 -13.39 -3.58
CA VAL A 119 -8.33 -14.24 -2.50
C VAL A 119 -7.39 -15.46 -2.35
N GLU A 120 -6.96 -16.06 -3.46
CA GLU A 120 -6.11 -17.26 -3.50
C GLU A 120 -4.73 -17.02 -2.86
N VAL A 121 -4.08 -15.90 -3.15
CA VAL A 121 -2.80 -15.52 -2.53
C VAL A 121 -2.98 -15.31 -1.03
N THR A 122 -4.07 -14.65 -0.63
CA THR A 122 -4.36 -14.41 0.79
C THR A 122 -4.70 -15.72 1.52
N GLN A 123 -5.46 -16.62 0.88
CA GLN A 123 -5.74 -17.97 1.42
C GLN A 123 -4.47 -18.80 1.57
N ALA A 124 -3.54 -18.72 0.63
CA ALA A 124 -2.25 -19.39 0.72
C ALA A 124 -1.43 -18.89 1.92
N ILE A 125 -1.39 -17.56 2.16
CA ILE A 125 -0.75 -16.97 3.35
C ILE A 125 -1.40 -17.46 4.63
N VAL A 126 -2.72 -17.40 4.70
CA VAL A 126 -3.51 -17.89 5.85
C VAL A 126 -3.20 -19.36 6.16
N LYS A 127 -3.21 -20.21 5.13
CA LYS A 127 -2.96 -21.65 5.26
C LYS A 127 -1.55 -21.92 5.81
N GLN A 128 -0.54 -21.23 5.30
CA GLN A 128 0.84 -21.37 5.77
C GLN A 128 1.03 -20.88 7.21
N LEU A 129 0.35 -19.80 7.61
CA LEU A 129 0.34 -19.33 9.00
C LEU A 129 -0.31 -20.33 9.94
N GLU A 130 -1.43 -20.96 9.52
CA GLU A 130 -2.05 -22.04 10.29
C GLU A 130 -1.11 -23.24 10.45
N GLU A 131 -0.43 -23.65 9.40
CA GLU A 131 0.58 -24.74 9.43
C GLU A 131 1.78 -24.38 10.29
N ALA A 132 2.12 -23.10 10.40
CA ALA A 132 3.12 -22.62 11.35
C ALA A 132 2.62 -22.62 12.80
N GLY A 133 1.33 -22.85 13.04
CA GLY A 133 0.72 -22.95 14.35
C GLY A 133 -0.05 -21.71 14.81
N VAL A 134 -0.25 -20.71 13.95
CA VAL A 134 -1.03 -19.50 14.27
C VAL A 134 -2.53 -19.82 14.14
N PRO A 135 -3.33 -19.65 15.21
CA PRO A 135 -4.78 -19.89 15.12
C PRO A 135 -5.47 -18.89 14.18
N LYS A 136 -6.46 -19.32 13.41
CA LYS A 136 -7.30 -18.44 12.57
C LYS A 136 -7.89 -17.25 13.34
N THR A 137 -8.28 -17.47 14.59
CA THR A 137 -8.82 -16.44 15.47
C THR A 137 -7.84 -15.32 15.83
N ASN A 138 -6.56 -15.52 15.52
CA ASN A 138 -5.51 -14.53 15.65
C ASN A 138 -5.24 -13.76 14.36
N LEU A 139 -5.89 -14.15 13.25
CA LEU A 139 -5.73 -13.50 11.96
C LEU A 139 -6.84 -12.46 11.73
N ILE A 140 -6.45 -11.32 11.16
CA ILE A 140 -7.34 -10.22 10.81
C ILE A 140 -7.03 -9.79 9.39
N ILE A 141 -7.99 -9.92 8.46
CA ILE A 141 -7.89 -9.36 7.12
C ILE A 141 -8.49 -7.97 7.17
N TRP A 142 -7.75 -6.96 6.66
CA TRP A 142 -8.20 -5.60 6.81
C TRP A 142 -7.76 -4.65 5.68
N ASP A 143 -8.55 -3.60 5.52
CA ASP A 143 -8.21 -2.38 4.77
C ASP A 143 -8.94 -1.19 5.39
N ARG A 144 -8.81 -0.02 4.78
CA ARG A 144 -9.52 1.18 5.24
C ARG A 144 -11.02 1.05 5.08
N ARG A 145 -11.53 0.56 3.94
CA ARG A 145 -12.96 0.47 3.62
C ARG A 145 -13.46 -0.96 3.65
N GLU A 146 -14.38 -1.24 4.57
CA GLU A 146 -14.95 -2.59 4.74
C GLU A 146 -15.77 -3.04 3.52
N GLU A 147 -16.53 -2.13 2.91
CA GLU A 147 -17.28 -2.40 1.70
C GLU A 147 -16.39 -2.93 0.56
N GLN A 148 -15.25 -2.28 0.32
CA GLN A 148 -14.31 -2.71 -0.71
C GLN A 148 -13.70 -4.08 -0.44
N LEU A 149 -13.53 -4.47 0.84
CA LEU A 149 -13.11 -5.84 1.18
C LEU A 149 -14.14 -6.85 0.69
N ALA A 150 -15.42 -6.63 0.99
CA ALA A 150 -16.50 -7.51 0.56
C ALA A 150 -16.62 -7.60 -0.97
N GLU A 151 -16.56 -6.45 -1.66
CA GLU A 151 -16.59 -6.39 -3.13
C GLU A 151 -15.42 -7.15 -3.77
N ALA A 152 -14.24 -7.12 -3.15
CA ALA A 152 -13.05 -7.83 -3.62
C ALA A 152 -13.05 -9.33 -3.27
N GLY A 153 -14.10 -9.85 -2.61
CA GLY A 153 -14.23 -11.25 -2.27
C GLY A 153 -13.67 -11.65 -0.90
N PHE A 154 -13.22 -10.68 -0.08
CA PHE A 154 -12.83 -10.94 1.30
C PHE A 154 -14.08 -11.04 2.16
N THR A 155 -14.64 -12.24 2.27
CA THR A 155 -15.88 -12.53 2.97
C THR A 155 -15.70 -13.63 4.03
N ALA A 156 -16.62 -13.72 4.97
CA ALA A 156 -16.60 -14.79 5.97
C ALA A 156 -16.71 -16.20 5.35
N GLU A 157 -17.29 -16.32 4.15
CA GLU A 157 -17.37 -17.57 3.40
C GLU A 157 -15.99 -17.95 2.84
N ALA A 158 -15.27 -16.99 2.24
CA ALA A 158 -13.94 -17.22 1.69
C ALA A 158 -12.87 -17.44 2.77
N PHE A 159 -13.08 -16.87 3.97
CA PHE A 159 -12.15 -16.91 5.11
C PHE A 159 -12.85 -17.27 6.42
N PRO A 160 -13.36 -18.51 6.55
CA PRO A 160 -14.11 -18.92 7.73
C PRO A 160 -13.26 -18.88 9.00
N GLY A 161 -13.78 -18.21 10.04
CA GLY A 161 -13.12 -18.08 11.34
C GLY A 161 -12.08 -16.95 11.43
N ILE A 162 -11.88 -16.18 10.37
CA ILE A 162 -10.99 -15.03 10.33
C ILE A 162 -11.81 -13.74 10.43
N LYS A 163 -11.34 -12.78 11.21
CA LYS A 163 -11.96 -11.46 11.29
C LYS A 163 -11.63 -10.64 10.06
N ILE A 164 -12.66 -10.13 9.38
CA ILE A 164 -12.53 -9.20 8.25
C ILE A 164 -13.12 -7.87 8.68
N ILE A 165 -12.37 -6.78 8.57
CA ILE A 165 -12.77 -5.50 9.13
C ILE A 165 -12.15 -4.32 8.40
N GLY A 166 -12.93 -3.23 8.26
CA GLY A 166 -12.48 -1.94 7.78
C GLY A 166 -12.50 -0.86 8.85
N THR A 167 -11.75 0.21 8.67
CA THR A 167 -11.81 1.41 9.50
C THR A 167 -13.08 2.22 9.18
N GLU A 168 -13.34 2.42 7.91
CA GLU A 168 -14.55 3.04 7.39
C GLU A 168 -15.57 1.92 7.14
N ARG A 169 -16.60 1.86 7.99
CA ARG A 169 -17.54 0.73 8.05
C ARG A 169 -18.94 1.15 8.44
N LEU A 170 -19.89 0.30 8.10
CA LEU A 170 -21.25 0.31 8.66
C LEU A 170 -21.27 -0.38 10.03
N GLY A 171 -22.29 -0.11 10.80
CA GLY A 171 -22.61 -0.90 12.00
C GLY A 171 -23.27 -2.23 11.64
N ASP A 172 -23.40 -3.10 12.64
CA ASP A 172 -24.06 -4.39 12.47
C ASP A 172 -25.56 -4.28 12.08
N ASN A 173 -26.15 -3.11 12.29
CA ASN A 173 -27.49 -2.71 11.83
C ASN A 173 -27.54 -2.27 10.36
N GLY A 174 -26.41 -2.29 9.64
CA GLY A 174 -26.30 -1.86 8.24
C GLY A 174 -26.37 -0.35 8.03
N THR A 175 -26.30 0.46 9.11
CA THR A 175 -26.32 1.94 9.02
C THR A 175 -24.94 2.52 9.31
N MET A 176 -24.71 3.77 8.90
CA MET A 176 -23.46 4.51 9.15
C MET A 176 -23.36 5.06 10.58
N TYR A 177 -24.49 5.32 11.21
CA TYR A 177 -24.59 5.97 12.50
C TYR A 177 -25.30 5.08 13.52
N ASP A 178 -24.83 5.14 14.75
CA ASP A 178 -25.50 4.50 15.87
C ASP A 178 -26.77 5.26 16.30
N GLU A 179 -27.46 4.73 17.30
CA GLU A 179 -28.69 5.31 17.88
C GLU A 179 -28.50 6.72 18.46
N ASN A 180 -27.26 7.11 18.78
CA ASN A 180 -26.91 8.42 19.29
C ASN A 180 -26.41 9.38 18.18
N GLY A 181 -26.48 8.95 16.91
CA GLY A 181 -26.00 9.73 15.76
C GLY A 181 -24.48 9.80 15.64
N VAL A 182 -23.75 8.89 16.28
CA VAL A 182 -22.29 8.80 16.18
C VAL A 182 -21.91 7.86 15.02
N LEU A 183 -21.06 8.35 14.13
CA LEU A 183 -20.53 7.59 13.01
C LEU A 183 -19.74 6.36 13.52
N TYR A 184 -20.10 5.14 13.09
CA TYR A 184 -19.41 3.91 13.50
C TYR A 184 -17.91 3.94 13.21
N SER A 185 -17.51 4.50 12.08
CA SER A 185 -16.10 4.66 11.72
C SER A 185 -15.28 5.47 12.73
N LYS A 186 -15.93 6.40 13.48
CA LYS A 186 -15.26 7.15 14.56
C LYS A 186 -14.81 6.28 15.73
N ARG A 187 -15.43 5.10 15.91
CA ARG A 187 -15.02 4.15 16.95
C ARG A 187 -13.77 3.36 16.56
N MET A 188 -13.43 3.38 15.25
CA MET A 188 -12.32 2.64 14.68
C MET A 188 -11.04 3.47 14.55
N ILE A 189 -11.05 4.75 14.92
CA ILE A 189 -9.86 5.61 14.90
C ILE A 189 -9.24 5.74 16.29
N ASP A 190 -7.92 5.83 16.31
CA ASP A 190 -7.13 6.16 17.49
C ASP A 190 -6.73 7.65 17.41
N THR A 191 -7.34 8.47 18.24
CA THR A 191 -7.10 9.92 18.22
C THR A 191 -5.76 10.32 18.85
N THR A 192 -5.02 9.39 19.47
CA THR A 192 -3.67 9.62 20.00
C THR A 192 -2.61 9.49 18.93
N TRP A 193 -2.88 8.73 17.86
CA TRP A 193 -2.01 8.52 16.73
C TRP A 193 -2.56 9.17 15.47
N TYR A 194 -1.85 10.16 14.93
CA TYR A 194 -2.28 10.87 13.73
C TYR A 194 -1.13 11.33 12.86
N TYR A 195 -1.39 11.42 11.57
CA TYR A 195 -0.61 12.15 10.60
C TYR A 195 -1.31 13.48 10.35
N TRP A 196 -0.63 14.59 10.69
CA TRP A 196 -1.14 15.93 10.48
C TRP A 196 -0.46 16.55 9.26
N ALA A 197 -1.21 17.28 8.44
CA ALA A 197 -0.69 18.04 7.32
C ALA A 197 -1.46 19.33 7.14
N ASP A 198 -0.74 20.42 6.84
CA ASP A 198 -1.30 21.77 6.69
C ASP A 198 -2.02 21.95 5.36
N CYS A 199 -2.95 21.06 5.08
CA CYS A 199 -3.85 21.12 3.94
C CYS A 199 -5.21 20.49 4.30
N GLU A 200 -6.25 21.02 3.69
CA GLU A 200 -7.63 20.56 3.81
C GLU A 200 -8.22 20.33 2.42
N ASP A 201 -9.27 19.56 2.34
CA ASP A 201 -10.09 19.39 1.14
C ASP A 201 -11.51 19.04 1.57
N GLU A 202 -12.48 19.40 0.77
CA GLU A 202 -13.88 19.00 0.97
C GLU A 202 -14.09 17.58 0.42
N TYR A 203 -14.84 16.79 1.16
CA TYR A 203 -15.28 15.48 0.73
C TYR A 203 -16.71 15.53 0.27
N ASP A 204 -17.00 14.80 -0.79
CA ASP A 204 -18.35 14.56 -1.22
C ASP A 204 -19.08 13.71 -0.17
N ALA A 205 -19.99 14.37 0.56
CA ALA A 205 -20.77 13.72 1.61
C ALA A 205 -21.75 12.66 1.09
N GLU A 206 -22.07 12.69 -0.21
CA GLU A 206 -22.96 11.70 -0.81
C GLU A 206 -22.21 10.40 -1.16
N THR A 207 -20.97 10.54 -1.64
CA THR A 207 -20.17 9.38 -2.06
C THR A 207 -19.37 8.72 -0.93
N MET A 208 -19.11 9.45 0.17
CA MET A 208 -18.30 8.94 1.29
C MET A 208 -18.90 9.25 2.68
N PRO A 209 -20.16 8.90 2.92
CA PRO A 209 -20.86 9.34 4.12
C PRO A 209 -20.33 8.73 5.42
N TYR A 210 -19.61 7.60 5.35
CA TYR A 210 -19.03 6.92 6.50
C TYR A 210 -17.54 7.25 6.73
N MET A 211 -16.95 8.12 5.90
CA MET A 211 -15.57 8.57 6.11
C MET A 211 -15.44 9.47 7.33
N VAL A 212 -14.35 9.30 8.07
CA VAL A 212 -13.95 10.24 9.11
C VAL A 212 -13.17 11.37 8.47
N ASN A 213 -13.84 12.50 8.24
CA ASN A 213 -13.18 13.75 7.83
C ASN A 213 -12.86 14.56 9.09
N SER A 214 -11.61 14.95 9.27
CA SER A 214 -11.09 15.64 10.46
C SER A 214 -10.20 16.84 10.11
N GLY A 215 -10.52 17.58 9.06
CA GLY A 215 -9.75 18.74 8.61
C GLY A 215 -8.30 18.38 8.28
N LYS A 216 -7.35 18.89 9.05
CA LYS A 216 -5.90 18.67 8.86
C LYS A 216 -5.38 17.37 9.49
N TYR A 217 -6.20 16.58 10.16
CA TYR A 217 -5.82 15.36 10.86
C TYR A 217 -6.22 14.11 10.07
N SER A 218 -5.34 13.13 10.04
CA SER A 218 -5.56 11.78 9.53
C SER A 218 -5.20 10.79 10.63
N TYR A 219 -6.23 10.30 11.33
CA TYR A 219 -6.04 9.39 12.47
C TYR A 219 -5.73 7.98 12.00
N TYR A 220 -4.84 7.30 12.74
CA TYR A 220 -4.59 5.89 12.52
C TYR A 220 -5.78 5.03 12.95
N SER A 221 -5.97 3.95 12.23
CA SER A 221 -6.96 2.94 12.57
C SER A 221 -6.58 2.20 13.84
N LYS A 222 -7.55 1.93 14.72
CA LYS A 222 -7.37 1.02 15.86
C LYS A 222 -6.99 -0.40 15.43
N ILE A 223 -7.24 -0.77 14.18
CA ILE A 223 -6.77 -2.04 13.65
C ILE A 223 -5.25 -2.13 13.79
N VAL A 224 -4.52 -1.07 13.43
CA VAL A 224 -3.05 -1.06 13.51
C VAL A 224 -2.54 -0.67 14.89
N THR A 225 -3.25 0.17 15.65
CA THR A 225 -2.76 0.64 16.95
C THR A 225 -3.07 -0.33 18.09
N GLU A 226 -4.27 -0.94 18.09
CA GLU A 226 -4.77 -1.74 19.21
C GLU A 226 -5.01 -3.23 18.87
N MET A 227 -5.40 -3.56 17.61
CA MET A 227 -5.89 -4.91 17.29
C MET A 227 -4.83 -5.85 16.75
N CYS A 228 -3.75 -5.33 16.17
CA CYS A 228 -2.67 -6.13 15.60
C CYS A 228 -1.36 -5.94 16.36
N ASP A 229 -0.69 -7.05 16.68
CA ASP A 229 0.68 -7.06 17.19
C ASP A 229 1.69 -6.98 16.03
N LYS A 230 1.39 -7.68 14.93
CA LYS A 230 2.19 -7.76 13.71
C LYS A 230 1.32 -7.54 12.48
N ILE A 231 1.92 -7.01 11.42
CA ILE A 231 1.25 -6.76 10.14
C ILE A 231 2.06 -7.41 9.03
N ILE A 232 1.38 -8.20 8.21
CA ILE A 232 1.85 -8.69 6.92
C ILE A 232 1.13 -7.89 5.85
N ASN A 233 1.88 -7.18 5.04
CA ASN A 233 1.36 -6.34 3.98
C ASN A 233 1.26 -7.15 2.67
N VAL A 234 0.07 -7.21 2.08
CA VAL A 234 -0.23 -8.01 0.88
C VAL A 234 -0.79 -7.11 -0.24
N PRO A 235 0.01 -6.20 -0.80
CA PRO A 235 -0.44 -5.34 -1.89
C PRO A 235 -0.50 -6.08 -3.23
N ILE A 236 -1.21 -5.51 -4.20
CA ILE A 236 -1.22 -5.97 -5.60
C ILE A 236 -0.27 -5.12 -6.46
N LEU A 237 0.41 -5.75 -7.41
CA LEU A 237 1.33 -5.07 -8.34
C LEU A 237 0.56 -4.22 -9.34
N LYS A 238 0.50 -2.91 -9.10
CA LYS A 238 -0.17 -1.97 -10.00
C LYS A 238 0.46 -0.58 -9.99
N ASN A 239 0.33 0.14 -11.11
CA ASN A 239 0.77 1.51 -11.21
C ASN A 239 -0.18 2.48 -10.49
N ALA A 240 0.30 3.70 -10.25
CA ALA A 240 -0.48 4.85 -9.81
C ALA A 240 0.09 6.11 -10.49
N GLY A 241 -0.57 6.59 -11.52
CA GLY A 241 -0.06 7.70 -12.32
C GLY A 241 1.33 7.40 -12.92
N SER A 242 2.32 8.21 -12.60
CA SER A 242 3.74 8.00 -12.98
C SER A 242 4.50 7.06 -12.04
N SER A 243 3.85 6.54 -11.01
CA SER A 243 4.44 5.73 -9.95
C SER A 243 3.71 4.40 -9.78
N ILE A 244 3.73 3.85 -8.58
CA ILE A 244 3.14 2.56 -8.21
C ILE A 244 2.20 2.71 -7.01
N THR A 245 1.29 1.76 -6.86
CA THR A 245 0.55 1.49 -5.62
C THR A 245 0.99 0.13 -5.11
N LEU A 246 1.94 0.11 -4.19
CA LEU A 246 2.49 -1.11 -3.61
C LEU A 246 2.61 -1.00 -2.09
N CYS A 247 3.72 -1.46 -1.49
CA CYS A 247 3.86 -1.62 -0.06
C CYS A 247 3.61 -0.33 0.74
N LEU A 248 4.38 0.72 0.49
CA LEU A 248 4.27 1.97 1.26
C LEU A 248 2.90 2.61 1.12
N LYS A 249 2.39 2.74 -0.11
CA LYS A 249 1.07 3.34 -0.32
C LYS A 249 -0.06 2.48 0.28
N ASN A 250 0.01 1.17 0.13
CA ASN A 250 -0.98 0.26 0.69
C ASN A 250 -1.05 0.38 2.22
N LEU A 251 0.09 0.52 2.88
CA LEU A 251 0.18 0.73 4.32
C LEU A 251 -0.32 2.12 4.71
N ALA A 252 0.30 3.18 4.20
CA ALA A 252 0.02 4.55 4.58
C ALA A 252 -1.45 4.92 4.38
N TYR A 253 -1.93 4.81 3.14
CA TYR A 253 -3.30 5.21 2.79
C TYR A 253 -4.38 4.22 3.26
N GLY A 254 -3.99 3.00 3.62
CA GLY A 254 -4.89 2.01 4.21
C GLY A 254 -5.02 2.13 5.72
N ALA A 255 -4.03 2.69 6.41
CA ALA A 255 -4.00 2.74 7.87
C ALA A 255 -4.54 4.05 8.47
N ILE A 256 -4.62 5.13 7.68
CA ILE A 256 -5.08 6.44 8.16
C ILE A 256 -6.38 6.87 7.47
N THR A 257 -7.15 7.71 8.16
CA THR A 257 -8.36 8.33 7.62
C THR A 257 -8.07 9.64 6.89
N ASN A 258 -9.10 10.28 6.33
CA ASN A 258 -9.03 11.62 5.75
C ASN A 258 -7.91 11.81 4.71
N THR A 259 -7.82 10.86 3.75
CA THR A 259 -6.68 10.78 2.83
C THR A 259 -6.87 11.52 1.50
N GLY A 260 -8.07 12.01 1.18
CA GLY A 260 -8.35 12.69 -0.10
C GLY A 260 -7.44 13.90 -0.32
N ARG A 261 -7.38 14.81 0.66
CA ARG A 261 -6.50 15.99 0.66
C ARG A 261 -5.01 15.62 0.47
N LEU A 262 -4.60 14.47 1.00
CA LEU A 262 -3.22 13.98 0.90
C LEU A 262 -2.91 13.45 -0.49
N HIS A 263 -3.85 12.79 -1.17
CA HIS A 263 -3.68 12.36 -2.56
C HIS A 263 -3.38 13.56 -3.48
N LYS A 264 -4.03 14.69 -3.25
CA LYS A 264 -3.92 15.88 -4.06
C LYS A 264 -2.62 16.64 -3.80
N ASN A 265 -2.24 16.78 -2.52
CA ASN A 265 -1.22 17.74 -2.11
C ASN A 265 0.12 17.09 -1.69
N LEU A 266 0.08 15.88 -1.13
CA LEU A 266 1.22 15.24 -0.43
C LEU A 266 1.29 13.72 -0.72
N TRP A 267 1.02 13.31 -1.96
CA TRP A 267 0.91 11.88 -2.27
C TRP A 267 2.17 11.09 -1.90
N GLY A 268 3.34 11.55 -2.32
CA GLY A 268 4.60 10.86 -2.08
C GLY A 268 5.06 10.96 -0.63
N GLU A 269 4.93 12.16 -0.06
CA GLU A 269 5.25 12.44 1.34
C GLU A 269 4.44 11.53 2.26
N THR A 270 3.12 11.43 2.04
CA THR A 270 2.26 10.57 2.86
C THR A 270 2.64 9.10 2.76
N CYS A 271 3.02 8.60 1.57
CA CYS A 271 3.48 7.22 1.41
C CYS A 271 4.68 6.90 2.32
N ALA A 272 5.63 7.83 2.43
CA ALA A 272 6.83 7.67 3.26
C ALA A 272 6.56 8.02 4.73
N GLU A 273 6.02 9.21 4.99
CA GLU A 273 5.93 9.77 6.33
C GLU A 273 4.93 9.04 7.23
N ALA A 274 3.76 8.65 6.71
CA ALA A 274 2.81 7.88 7.52
C ALA A 274 3.37 6.49 7.89
N CYS A 275 4.22 5.89 7.05
CA CYS A 275 4.90 4.65 7.40
C CYS A 275 6.01 4.83 8.46
N ALA A 276 6.47 6.05 8.72
CA ALA A 276 7.51 6.32 9.71
C ALA A 276 6.98 6.34 11.16
N PHE A 277 5.67 6.45 11.36
CA PHE A 277 5.08 6.41 12.70
C PHE A 277 5.06 4.98 13.27
N PRO A 278 5.24 4.82 14.59
CA PRO A 278 5.30 3.53 15.26
C PRO A 278 4.19 2.53 14.92
N PRO A 279 2.90 2.93 14.75
CA PRO A 279 1.83 1.98 14.44
C PRO A 279 2.07 1.15 13.17
N LEU A 280 2.79 1.69 12.19
CA LEU A 280 3.19 0.96 10.99
C LEU A 280 4.66 0.56 11.03
N ARG A 281 5.55 1.53 11.32
CA ARG A 281 6.99 1.32 11.33
C ARG A 281 7.43 0.10 12.12
N ASP A 282 6.82 -0.09 13.30
CA ASP A 282 7.27 -1.06 14.29
C ASP A 282 6.47 -2.38 14.28
N LYS A 283 5.41 -2.47 13.46
CA LYS A 283 4.54 -3.66 13.39
C LYS A 283 4.55 -4.36 12.04
N VAL A 284 4.94 -3.68 10.95
CA VAL A 284 5.01 -4.33 9.62
C VAL A 284 6.28 -5.16 9.53
N VAL A 285 6.11 -6.48 9.51
CA VAL A 285 7.22 -7.43 9.54
C VAL A 285 7.52 -8.08 8.20
N LEU A 286 6.56 -8.08 7.26
CA LEU A 286 6.70 -8.74 5.98
C LEU A 286 5.84 -8.06 4.91
N ASN A 287 6.34 -8.02 3.67
CA ASN A 287 5.62 -7.57 2.49
C ASN A 287 5.59 -8.72 1.48
N ILE A 288 4.41 -9.10 1.02
CA ILE A 288 4.17 -10.14 0.02
C ILE A 288 3.34 -9.51 -1.09
N VAL A 289 3.97 -9.12 -2.18
CA VAL A 289 3.29 -8.49 -3.31
C VAL A 289 2.65 -9.55 -4.19
N ASP A 290 1.35 -9.48 -4.36
CA ASP A 290 0.64 -10.21 -5.40
C ASP A 290 0.89 -9.54 -6.75
N GLY A 291 1.76 -10.15 -7.53
CA GLY A 291 2.10 -9.76 -8.89
C GLY A 291 1.74 -10.85 -9.90
N ILE A 292 0.88 -11.80 -9.57
CA ILE A 292 0.45 -12.83 -10.51
C ILE A 292 -0.30 -12.15 -11.67
N LYS A 293 -1.28 -11.30 -11.32
CA LYS A 293 -1.96 -10.40 -12.25
C LYS A 293 -1.84 -8.97 -11.71
N GLY A 294 -1.66 -8.00 -12.60
CA GLY A 294 -1.53 -6.61 -12.19
C GLY A 294 -1.99 -5.63 -13.27
N CYS A 295 -1.75 -4.35 -13.03
CA CYS A 295 -2.07 -3.28 -13.97
C CYS A 295 -0.85 -2.37 -14.13
N PHE A 296 -0.34 -2.22 -15.35
CA PHE A 296 0.88 -1.46 -15.59
C PHE A 296 0.64 0.00 -16.00
N ASN A 297 -0.60 0.40 -16.33
CA ASN A 297 -0.94 1.77 -16.70
C ASN A 297 -2.39 2.11 -16.35
N GLY A 298 -2.70 3.42 -16.21
CA GLY A 298 -4.07 3.88 -15.93
C GLY A 298 -4.58 3.60 -14.52
N GLY A 299 -3.72 3.06 -13.61
CA GLY A 299 -4.06 2.84 -12.20
C GLY A 299 -4.09 4.14 -11.36
N PRO A 300 -4.51 4.04 -10.08
CA PRO A 300 -4.67 2.83 -9.27
C PRO A 300 -6.01 2.09 -9.42
N GLY A 301 -6.97 2.65 -10.14
CA GLY A 301 -8.23 1.97 -10.47
C GLY A 301 -8.04 0.84 -11.49
N ALA A 302 -9.09 0.03 -11.69
CA ALA A 302 -9.08 -1.01 -12.70
C ALA A 302 -9.12 -0.41 -14.10
N ASN A 303 -8.14 -0.74 -14.93
CA ASN A 303 -8.12 -0.40 -16.34
C ASN A 303 -7.77 -1.65 -17.16
N PRO A 304 -8.78 -2.44 -17.58
CA PRO A 304 -8.58 -3.76 -18.17
C PRO A 304 -7.66 -3.80 -19.39
N GLN A 305 -7.60 -2.72 -20.19
CA GLN A 305 -6.70 -2.63 -21.34
C GLN A 305 -5.21 -2.67 -20.97
N PHE A 306 -4.88 -2.41 -19.70
CA PHE A 306 -3.52 -2.39 -19.18
C PHE A 306 -3.27 -3.47 -18.12
N PHE A 307 -4.13 -4.48 -18.06
CA PHE A 307 -3.85 -5.65 -17.24
C PHE A 307 -2.74 -6.49 -17.87
N ALA A 308 -1.94 -7.09 -17.00
CA ALA A 308 -0.90 -8.02 -17.41
C ALA A 308 -0.78 -9.17 -16.40
N GLU A 309 -0.48 -10.34 -16.93
CA GLU A 309 -0.06 -11.49 -16.16
C GLU A 309 1.45 -11.41 -15.96
N PHE A 310 1.88 -10.88 -14.80
CA PHE A 310 3.31 -10.83 -14.49
C PHE A 310 3.81 -12.17 -13.92
N LYS A 311 2.88 -13.01 -13.46
CA LYS A 311 3.17 -14.37 -12.96
C LYS A 311 4.26 -14.40 -11.89
N THR A 312 4.28 -13.36 -11.06
CA THR A 312 5.34 -13.13 -10.07
C THR A 312 4.78 -12.80 -8.69
N VAL A 313 5.51 -13.18 -7.65
CA VAL A 313 5.31 -12.72 -6.26
C VAL A 313 6.61 -12.09 -5.81
N LEU A 314 6.56 -10.98 -5.08
CA LEU A 314 7.74 -10.38 -4.44
C LEU A 314 7.60 -10.51 -2.93
N ILE A 315 8.65 -10.95 -2.26
CA ILE A 315 8.67 -11.11 -0.80
C ILE A 315 9.90 -10.40 -0.22
N GLY A 316 9.69 -9.62 0.85
CA GLY A 316 10.77 -8.96 1.60
C GLY A 316 10.27 -8.31 2.87
N THR A 317 11.17 -8.04 3.81
CA THR A 317 10.86 -7.28 5.02
C THR A 317 10.90 -5.77 4.77
N ASP A 318 11.74 -5.35 3.84
CA ASP A 318 12.00 -3.97 3.46
C ASP A 318 10.95 -3.47 2.45
N PRO A 319 9.96 -2.64 2.86
CA PRO A 319 8.90 -2.20 1.97
C PRO A 319 9.41 -1.30 0.85
N VAL A 320 10.50 -0.55 1.10
CA VAL A 320 11.08 0.37 0.11
C VAL A 320 11.80 -0.41 -0.98
N ALA A 321 12.58 -1.43 -0.60
CA ALA A 321 13.27 -2.30 -1.56
C ALA A 321 12.27 -3.09 -2.42
N VAL A 322 11.21 -3.63 -1.81
CA VAL A 322 10.14 -4.33 -2.53
C VAL A 322 9.42 -3.40 -3.50
N ASP A 323 9.07 -2.18 -3.06
CA ASP A 323 8.46 -1.16 -3.92
C ASP A 323 9.39 -0.75 -5.06
N ARG A 324 10.69 -0.63 -4.79
CA ARG A 324 11.66 -0.31 -5.83
C ARG A 324 11.70 -1.37 -6.93
N ILE A 325 11.70 -2.64 -6.58
CA ILE A 325 11.67 -3.73 -7.56
C ILE A 325 10.32 -3.75 -8.31
N GLY A 326 9.21 -3.57 -7.61
CA GLY A 326 7.89 -3.43 -8.25
C GLY A 326 7.82 -2.26 -9.23
N PHE A 327 8.43 -1.13 -8.89
CA PHE A 327 8.54 0.03 -9.78
C PHE A 327 9.29 -0.30 -11.07
N GLU A 328 10.40 -1.04 -10.98
CA GLU A 328 11.16 -1.46 -12.15
C GLU A 328 10.35 -2.42 -13.05
N ILE A 329 9.60 -3.35 -12.46
CA ILE A 329 8.74 -4.30 -13.22
C ILE A 329 7.66 -3.52 -13.99
N ILE A 330 6.95 -2.62 -13.33
CA ILE A 330 5.90 -1.79 -13.96
C ILE A 330 6.49 -0.88 -15.03
N THR A 331 7.61 -0.22 -14.73
CA THR A 331 8.30 0.68 -15.66
C THR A 331 8.76 -0.05 -16.91
N LYS A 332 9.41 -1.22 -16.73
CA LYS A 332 9.84 -2.05 -17.85
C LYS A 332 8.65 -2.43 -18.74
N LYS A 333 7.56 -2.89 -18.16
CA LYS A 333 6.35 -3.24 -18.93
C LYS A 333 5.80 -2.05 -19.71
N ARG A 334 5.78 -0.85 -19.12
CA ARG A 334 5.34 0.38 -19.81
C ARG A 334 6.26 0.77 -20.96
N ILE A 335 7.56 0.57 -20.82
CA ILE A 335 8.54 0.79 -21.89
C ILE A 335 8.34 -0.23 -23.01
N ASP A 336 8.21 -1.50 -22.67
CA ASP A 336 7.98 -2.60 -23.63
C ASP A 336 6.69 -2.38 -24.47
N GLU A 337 5.65 -1.77 -23.85
CA GLU A 337 4.39 -1.41 -24.53
C GLU A 337 4.43 -0.02 -25.21
N GLY A 338 5.56 0.65 -25.23
CA GLY A 338 5.75 1.94 -25.89
C GLY A 338 5.04 3.13 -25.24
N LEU A 339 4.61 3.00 -23.98
CA LEU A 339 3.91 4.05 -23.23
C LEU A 339 4.83 5.10 -22.63
N GLN A 340 6.09 4.79 -22.48
CA GLN A 340 7.15 5.71 -22.05
C GLN A 340 8.50 5.26 -22.59
N LYS A 341 9.47 6.17 -22.66
CA LYS A 341 10.82 5.88 -23.16
C LYS A 341 11.80 5.49 -22.06
N GLU A 342 11.61 6.03 -20.88
CA GLU A 342 12.49 5.86 -19.72
C GLU A 342 11.71 5.91 -18.40
N ALA A 343 12.33 5.50 -17.31
CA ALA A 343 11.76 5.59 -15.98
C ALA A 343 11.56 7.06 -15.59
N ALA A 344 10.37 7.42 -15.11
CA ALA A 344 10.10 8.76 -14.60
C ALA A 344 10.75 8.94 -13.22
N GLU A 345 11.76 9.78 -13.10
CA GLU A 345 12.43 10.09 -11.81
C GLU A 345 11.42 10.51 -10.73
N LYS A 346 10.45 11.36 -11.10
CA LYS A 346 9.36 11.78 -10.21
C LYS A 346 8.57 10.59 -9.65
N GLY A 347 8.43 9.51 -10.42
CA GLY A 347 7.64 8.34 -10.01
C GLY A 347 8.25 7.54 -8.87
N LYS A 348 9.56 7.63 -8.65
CA LYS A 348 10.29 6.94 -7.58
C LYS A 348 10.75 7.86 -6.45
N ALA A 349 10.48 9.18 -6.51
CA ALA A 349 10.94 10.14 -5.52
C ALA A 349 10.52 9.78 -4.08
N PHE A 350 9.30 9.29 -3.89
CA PHE A 350 8.80 8.89 -2.58
C PHE A 350 9.58 7.72 -1.94
N LEU A 351 10.23 6.87 -2.75
CA LEU A 351 11.08 5.78 -2.25
C LEU A 351 12.35 6.34 -1.59
N PHE A 352 12.93 7.38 -2.18
CA PHE A 352 14.10 8.05 -1.58
C PHE A 352 13.71 8.83 -0.32
N MET A 353 12.52 9.45 -0.28
CA MET A 353 11.99 10.05 0.96
C MET A 353 11.86 8.98 2.06
N ALA A 354 11.36 7.80 1.74
CA ALA A 354 11.25 6.70 2.69
C ALA A 354 12.62 6.15 3.13
N GLN A 355 13.61 6.11 2.23
CA GLN A 355 15.00 5.77 2.56
C GLN A 355 15.62 6.79 3.52
N ASP A 356 15.42 8.08 3.30
CA ASP A 356 15.91 9.16 4.17
C ASP A 356 15.30 9.04 5.58
N LEU A 357 14.04 8.58 5.67
CA LEU A 357 13.36 8.23 6.93
C LEU A 357 13.80 6.87 7.50
N LYS A 358 14.78 6.20 6.90
CA LYS A 358 15.32 4.88 7.31
C LYS A 358 14.27 3.76 7.32
N LEU A 359 13.32 3.81 6.39
CA LEU A 359 12.28 2.78 6.25
C LEU A 359 12.71 1.64 5.33
N GLY A 360 13.76 1.82 4.55
CA GLY A 360 14.31 0.80 3.65
C GLY A 360 15.30 1.33 2.65
N VAL A 361 15.59 0.52 1.64
CA VAL A 361 16.62 0.77 0.62
C VAL A 361 15.96 1.09 -0.72
N ALA A 362 16.14 2.32 -1.24
CA ALA A 362 15.66 2.77 -2.55
C ALA A 362 16.70 2.64 -3.66
N ASP A 363 17.98 2.64 -3.32
CA ASP A 363 19.08 2.52 -4.26
C ASP A 363 19.13 1.11 -4.85
N LEU A 364 18.86 0.99 -6.16
CA LEU A 364 18.76 -0.31 -6.84
C LEU A 364 20.03 -1.15 -6.71
N ASP A 365 21.20 -0.53 -6.78
CA ASP A 365 22.50 -1.21 -6.67
C ASP A 365 22.78 -1.79 -5.27
N LYS A 366 22.03 -1.35 -4.27
CA LYS A 366 22.13 -1.85 -2.90
C LYS A 366 21.08 -2.94 -2.59
N ILE A 367 20.14 -3.18 -3.51
CA ILE A 367 19.11 -4.21 -3.36
C ILE A 367 19.64 -5.55 -3.86
N LYS A 368 19.55 -6.56 -3.02
CA LYS A 368 19.89 -7.95 -3.36
C LYS A 368 18.62 -8.69 -3.77
N ILE A 369 18.53 -9.05 -5.03
CA ILE A 369 17.40 -9.80 -5.58
C ILE A 369 17.79 -11.25 -5.73
N SER A 370 17.00 -12.16 -5.14
CA SER A 370 17.01 -13.59 -5.46
C SER A 370 15.84 -13.89 -6.39
N GLU A 371 16.11 -14.46 -7.56
CA GLU A 371 15.07 -14.86 -8.52
C GLU A 371 14.88 -16.36 -8.52
N ILE A 372 13.65 -16.82 -8.36
CA ILE A 372 13.28 -18.24 -8.34
C ILE A 372 12.20 -18.48 -9.39
N SER A 373 12.37 -19.55 -10.17
CA SER A 373 11.32 -20.07 -11.06
C SER A 373 10.78 -21.37 -10.49
N VAL A 374 9.48 -21.40 -10.25
CA VAL A 374 8.73 -22.58 -9.82
C VAL A 374 8.00 -23.16 -11.03
N LYS A 375 7.95 -24.48 -11.13
CA LYS A 375 7.31 -25.21 -12.25
C LYS A 375 6.02 -25.89 -11.80
#